data_702dc52343acfc76474458a607a41300
#
_entry.id   702dc52343acfc76474458a607a41300
#
_cell.length_a   1.000
_cell.length_b   1.000
_cell.length_c   1.000
_cell.angle_alpha   90.00
_cell.angle_beta   90.00
_cell.angle_gamma   90.00
#
_symmetry.space_group_name_H-M   'P 1'
#
loop_
_entity.id
_entity.type
_entity.pdbx_description
1 polymer ?
#
loop_
_entity_poly.entity_id
_entity_poly.type
_entity_poly.pdbx_seq_one_letter_code
_entity_poly.pdbx_strand_id
1 'polypeptide(L)'
;MSALAGIFILVPVPGALGAHIAEIQRAHDPRLANLWPPHLTLLGSSGAGPILADTSVDELRSKLTPIAQRHRPLRLKFGAPQRFTGRDIVVLPLDPNGPLRALHEDLRAAGLRTYAARFPFTPHVTLTMYPPLTRERE
;
A
#
# COMPACT_ATOMS: atom_id res chain seq x y z
N MET A 1 -19.98 -4.66 2.00
CA MET A 1 -19.51 -4.74 1.86
C MET A 1 -18.76 -4.39 1.16
N SER A 2 -18.87 -4.03 0.56
CA SER A 2 -18.04 -3.89 -0.05
C SER A 2 -17.37 -2.72 -0.23
N ALA A 3 -17.15 -1.98 0.79
CA ALA A 3 -16.24 -0.89 0.80
C ALA A 3 -14.87 -1.33 0.29
N LEU A 4 -14.68 -2.62 0.24
CA LEU A 4 -13.45 -3.17 -0.27
C LEU A 4 -13.45 -3.34 -1.78
N ALA A 5 -14.61 -3.10 -2.43
CA ALA A 5 -14.67 -3.20 -3.88
C ALA A 5 -14.05 -1.94 -4.47
N GLY A 6 -12.90 -2.08 -5.07
CA GLY A 6 -12.19 -0.96 -5.66
C GLY A 6 -10.88 -1.41 -6.25
N ILE A 7 -10.22 -0.48 -6.92
CA ILE A 7 -8.93 -0.75 -7.56
C ILE A 7 -7.85 0.01 -6.80
N PHE A 8 -6.82 -0.71 -6.40
CA PHE A 8 -5.68 -0.15 -5.69
C PHE A 8 -4.47 -0.13 -6.60
N ILE A 9 -3.59 0.85 -6.43
CA ILE A 9 -2.32 0.89 -7.14
C ILE A 9 -1.25 0.47 -6.16
N LEU A 10 -0.64 -0.69 -6.42
CA LEU A 10 0.34 -1.30 -5.55
C LEU A 10 1.68 -1.43 -6.25
N VAL A 11 2.75 -1.36 -5.47
CA VAL A 11 4.10 -1.62 -5.96
C VAL A 11 4.66 -2.79 -5.16
N PRO A 12 5.00 -3.90 -5.80
CA PRO A 12 5.64 -5.00 -5.08
C PRO A 12 7.05 -4.60 -4.66
N VAL A 13 7.49 -5.14 -3.53
CA VAL A 13 8.85 -4.91 -3.04
C VAL A 13 9.73 -6.01 -3.61
N PRO A 14 10.64 -5.69 -4.53
CA PRO A 14 11.43 -6.72 -5.22
C PRO A 14 12.71 -7.07 -4.48
N GLY A 15 13.41 -8.08 -4.99
CA GLY A 15 14.76 -8.39 -4.59
C GLY A 15 14.89 -8.94 -3.19
N ALA A 16 16.08 -8.78 -2.62
CA ALA A 16 16.39 -9.35 -1.31
C ALA A 16 15.52 -8.77 -0.21
N LEU A 17 15.19 -7.48 -0.28
CA LEU A 17 14.35 -6.87 0.73
C LEU A 17 12.95 -7.47 0.71
N GLY A 18 12.36 -7.63 -0.48
CA GLY A 18 11.05 -8.26 -0.59
C GLY A 18 11.05 -9.68 -0.06
N ALA A 19 12.11 -10.45 -0.37
CA ALA A 19 12.23 -11.80 0.12
C ALA A 19 12.32 -11.83 1.64
N HIS A 20 13.07 -10.91 2.22
CA HIS A 20 13.21 -10.84 3.68
C HIS A 20 11.88 -10.48 4.34
N ILE A 21 11.17 -9.51 3.80
CA ILE A 21 9.85 -9.13 4.32
C ILE A 21 8.89 -10.32 4.21
N ALA A 22 8.93 -11.04 3.09
CA ALA A 22 8.07 -12.21 2.91
C ALA A 22 8.35 -13.27 3.97
N GLU A 23 9.62 -13.46 4.34
CA GLU A 23 9.96 -14.40 5.41
C GLU A 23 9.39 -13.96 6.75
N ILE A 24 9.46 -12.67 7.05
CA ILE A 24 8.90 -12.13 8.28
C ILE A 24 7.38 -12.36 8.29
N GLN A 25 6.71 -12.09 7.18
CA GLN A 25 5.28 -12.31 7.10
C GLN A 25 4.92 -13.77 7.30
N ARG A 26 5.66 -14.69 6.67
CA ARG A 26 5.38 -16.11 6.83
C ARG A 26 5.56 -16.59 8.27
N ALA A 27 6.56 -16.03 8.95
CA ALA A 27 6.84 -16.43 10.32
C ALA A 27 5.83 -15.87 11.31
N HIS A 28 5.34 -14.65 11.08
CA HIS A 28 4.54 -13.93 12.06
C HIS A 28 3.09 -13.71 11.64
N ASP A 29 2.79 -13.80 10.36
CA ASP A 29 1.43 -13.59 9.88
C ASP A 29 1.20 -14.39 8.59
N PRO A 30 1.09 -15.71 8.71
CA PRO A 30 0.89 -16.56 7.51
C PRO A 30 -0.36 -16.20 6.72
N ARG A 31 -1.38 -15.66 7.38
CA ARG A 31 -2.61 -15.27 6.69
C ARG A 31 -2.33 -14.14 5.71
N LEU A 32 -1.59 -13.14 6.15
CA LEU A 32 -1.20 -12.05 5.25
C LEU A 32 -0.29 -12.56 4.14
N ALA A 33 0.69 -13.40 4.49
CA ALA A 33 1.63 -13.93 3.52
C ALA A 33 0.95 -14.69 2.39
N ASN A 34 -0.18 -15.34 2.69
CA ASN A 34 -0.91 -16.11 1.69
C ASN A 34 -1.83 -15.25 0.82
N LEU A 35 -2.11 -14.01 1.23
CA LEU A 35 -3.01 -13.14 0.47
C LEU A 35 -2.26 -12.32 -0.56
N TRP A 36 -1.12 -11.73 -0.18
CA TRP A 36 -0.42 -10.77 -1.01
C TRP A 36 1.08 -10.89 -0.85
N PRO A 37 1.85 -10.72 -1.93
CA PRO A 37 3.29 -10.50 -1.77
C PRO A 37 3.52 -9.15 -1.09
N PRO A 38 4.70 -8.95 -0.48
CA PRO A 38 5.01 -7.66 0.12
C PRO A 38 4.86 -6.52 -0.87
N HIS A 39 4.17 -5.47 -0.45
CA HIS A 39 3.87 -4.37 -1.37
C HIS A 39 3.68 -3.06 -0.62
N LEU A 40 3.83 -1.98 -1.39
CA LEU A 40 3.54 -0.62 -0.96
C LEU A 40 2.30 -0.16 -1.72
N THR A 41 1.35 0.44 -1.04
CA THR A 41 0.17 0.99 -1.69
C THR A 41 0.41 2.45 -2.03
N LEU A 42 0.33 2.79 -3.32
CA LEU A 42 0.46 4.17 -3.77
C LEU A 42 -0.86 4.91 -3.76
N LEU A 43 -1.95 4.22 -4.03
CA LEU A 43 -3.27 4.83 -4.08
C LEU A 43 -4.28 3.79 -3.63
N GLY A 44 -5.13 4.15 -2.67
CA GLY A 44 -6.21 3.28 -2.25
C GLY A 44 -6.40 3.16 -0.77
N SER A 45 -5.32 3.18 0.03
CA SER A 45 -5.48 2.97 1.47
C SER A 45 -5.33 4.24 2.29
N SER A 46 -4.59 5.24 1.80
CA SER A 46 -4.43 6.50 2.53
C SER A 46 -4.20 7.62 1.54
N GLY A 47 -4.53 8.85 1.92
CA GLY A 47 -4.41 10.02 1.05
C GLY A 47 -5.51 10.11 0.01
N ALA A 48 -5.87 9.01 -0.61
CA ALA A 48 -7.01 8.87 -1.50
C ALA A 48 -7.53 7.45 -1.35
N GLY A 49 -8.82 7.26 -1.52
CA GLY A 49 -9.42 5.94 -1.43
C GLY A 49 -9.22 5.15 -2.71
N PRO A 50 -9.74 3.91 -2.75
CA PRO A 50 -9.61 3.12 -3.96
C PRO A 50 -10.30 3.76 -5.15
N ILE A 51 -9.82 3.44 -6.33
CA ILE A 51 -10.45 3.83 -7.59
C ILE A 51 -11.73 3.01 -7.73
N LEU A 52 -12.79 3.61 -8.24
CA LEU A 52 -14.06 2.91 -8.40
C LEU A 52 -13.90 1.68 -9.27
N ALA A 53 -14.54 0.59 -8.85
CA ALA A 53 -14.33 -0.72 -9.47
C ALA A 53 -14.79 -0.77 -10.93
N ASP A 54 -15.71 0.12 -11.35
CA ASP A 54 -16.21 0.13 -12.72
C ASP A 54 -15.32 0.92 -13.69
N THR A 55 -14.15 1.36 -13.23
CA THR A 55 -13.20 2.06 -14.09
C THR A 55 -12.59 1.08 -15.09
N SER A 56 -12.60 1.41 -16.38
CA SER A 56 -12.11 0.51 -17.42
C SER A 56 -10.58 0.47 -17.43
N VAL A 57 -10.05 -0.63 -17.95
CA VAL A 57 -8.60 -0.77 -18.14
C VAL A 57 -8.08 0.33 -19.07
N ASP A 58 -8.85 0.68 -20.11
CA ASP A 58 -8.43 1.74 -21.02
C ASP A 58 -8.32 3.07 -20.33
N GLU A 59 -9.26 3.40 -19.45
CA GLU A 59 -9.20 4.64 -18.69
C GLU A 59 -8.01 4.64 -17.75
N LEU A 60 -7.78 3.54 -17.05
CA LEU A 60 -6.62 3.42 -16.18
C LEU A 60 -5.33 3.64 -16.97
N ARG A 61 -5.20 2.96 -18.11
CA ARG A 61 -3.98 3.08 -18.90
C ARG A 61 -3.79 4.49 -19.41
N SER A 62 -4.84 5.13 -19.93
CA SER A 62 -4.70 6.46 -20.50
C SER A 62 -4.35 7.49 -19.47
N LYS A 63 -4.80 7.35 -18.22
CA LYS A 63 -4.56 8.34 -17.18
C LYS A 63 -3.30 8.07 -16.37
N LEU A 64 -2.89 6.81 -16.25
CA LEU A 64 -1.73 6.47 -15.43
C LEU A 64 -0.43 6.44 -16.24
N THR A 65 -0.47 6.09 -17.51
CA THR A 65 0.74 6.02 -18.32
C THR A 65 1.53 7.33 -18.36
N PRO A 66 0.88 8.50 -18.59
CA PRO A 66 1.65 9.75 -18.60
C PRO A 66 2.33 10.03 -17.27
N ILE A 67 1.69 9.65 -16.16
CA ILE A 67 2.28 9.85 -14.85
C ILE A 67 3.52 8.96 -14.68
N ALA A 68 3.39 7.69 -15.05
CA ALA A 68 4.52 6.77 -14.95
C ALA A 68 5.71 7.25 -15.80
N GLN A 69 5.43 7.85 -16.95
CA GLN A 69 6.47 8.34 -17.84
C GLN A 69 7.16 9.59 -17.31
N ARG A 70 6.47 10.38 -16.47
CA ARG A 70 7.07 11.60 -15.92
C ARG A 70 7.95 11.33 -14.71
N HIS A 71 7.76 10.21 -14.04
CA HIS A 71 8.50 9.92 -12.82
C HIS A 71 9.67 9.01 -13.08
N ARG A 72 10.82 9.40 -12.55
CA ARG A 72 12.02 8.56 -12.58
C ARG A 72 11.93 7.54 -11.48
N PRO A 73 12.69 6.43 -11.58
CA PRO A 73 12.74 5.49 -10.47
C PRO A 73 13.12 6.21 -9.18
N LEU A 74 12.42 5.85 -8.11
CA LEU A 74 12.62 6.48 -6.81
C LEU A 74 13.47 5.57 -5.94
N ARG A 75 14.36 6.20 -5.16
CA ARG A 75 15.12 5.50 -4.14
C ARG A 75 14.40 5.72 -2.82
N LEU A 76 13.86 4.67 -2.25
CA LEU A 76 13.05 4.75 -1.05
C LEU A 76 13.79 4.17 0.13
N LYS A 77 13.54 4.73 1.31
CA LYS A 77 14.17 4.29 2.54
C LYS A 77 13.08 4.08 3.58
N PHE A 78 13.04 2.88 4.14
CA PHE A 78 12.06 2.57 5.17
C PHE A 78 12.56 3.01 6.54
N GLY A 79 11.63 3.44 7.38
CA GLY A 79 11.92 3.67 8.78
C GLY A 79 11.88 2.36 9.57
N ALA A 80 12.12 2.46 10.87
CA ALA A 80 12.07 1.30 11.74
C ALA A 80 10.63 0.78 11.85
N PRO A 81 10.46 -0.53 12.09
CA PRO A 81 9.12 -1.08 12.26
C PRO A 81 8.36 -0.35 13.37
N GLN A 82 7.08 -0.09 13.13
CA GLN A 82 6.24 0.53 14.14
C GLN A 82 4.83 -0.02 14.05
N ARG A 83 4.11 0.11 15.15
CA ARG A 83 2.72 -0.31 15.23
C ARG A 83 1.83 0.88 14.96
N PHE A 84 0.75 0.68 14.20
CA PHE A 84 -0.27 1.70 14.09
C PHE A 84 -0.97 1.84 15.44
N THR A 85 -1.19 3.08 15.87
CA THR A 85 -1.81 3.36 17.16
C THR A 85 -3.16 2.67 17.29
N GLY A 86 -3.32 1.92 18.38
CA GLY A 86 -4.59 1.25 18.68
C GLY A 86 -4.86 0.03 17.83
N ARG A 87 -3.87 -0.45 17.07
CA ARG A 87 -4.05 -1.61 16.20
C ARG A 87 -2.89 -2.57 16.34
N ASP A 88 -3.13 -3.81 15.92
CA ASP A 88 -2.08 -4.84 15.93
C ASP A 88 -1.36 -4.91 14.60
N ILE A 89 -1.42 -3.86 13.82
CA ILE A 89 -0.78 -3.79 12.52
C ILE A 89 0.62 -3.23 12.71
N VAL A 90 1.63 -4.00 12.29
CA VAL A 90 3.03 -3.57 12.35
C VAL A 90 3.50 -3.30 10.92
N VAL A 91 4.12 -2.16 10.72
CA VAL A 91 4.49 -1.69 9.39
C VAL A 91 5.93 -1.20 9.36
N LEU A 92 6.50 -1.19 8.14
CA LEU A 92 7.70 -0.42 7.82
C LEU A 92 7.23 0.87 7.17
N PRO A 93 7.38 2.01 7.86
CA PRO A 93 6.88 3.27 7.31
C PRO A 93 7.85 3.90 6.33
N LEU A 94 7.31 4.73 5.44
CA LEU A 94 8.10 5.63 4.61
C LEU A 94 7.67 7.06 4.94
N ASP A 95 8.54 8.01 4.65
CA ASP A 95 8.25 9.41 4.89
C ASP A 95 7.10 9.88 4.00
N PRO A 96 5.96 10.30 4.56
CA PRO A 96 4.83 10.75 3.74
C PRO A 96 5.11 12.05 2.99
N ASN A 97 6.15 12.78 3.39
CA ASN A 97 6.57 14.01 2.72
C ASN A 97 7.86 13.80 1.92
N GLY A 98 8.28 12.55 1.74
CA GLY A 98 9.47 12.22 0.99
C GLY A 98 9.21 12.04 -0.50
N PRO A 99 10.06 11.26 -1.19
CA PRO A 99 9.99 11.15 -2.65
C PRO A 99 8.67 10.62 -3.19
N LEU A 100 7.95 9.81 -2.40
CA LEU A 100 6.68 9.26 -2.85
C LEU A 100 5.57 10.29 -2.93
N ARG A 101 5.73 11.44 -2.24
CA ARG A 101 4.65 12.42 -2.15
C ARG A 101 4.23 12.93 -3.52
N ALA A 102 5.21 13.32 -4.34
CA ALA A 102 4.91 13.85 -5.67
C ALA A 102 4.20 12.83 -6.55
N LEU A 103 4.64 11.57 -6.50
CA LEU A 103 3.99 10.52 -7.27
C LEU A 103 2.55 10.30 -6.78
N HIS A 104 2.35 10.24 -5.47
CA HIS A 104 1.02 10.07 -4.91
C HIS A 104 0.10 11.22 -5.31
N GLU A 105 0.58 12.47 -5.25
CA GLU A 105 -0.24 13.62 -5.62
C GLU A 105 -0.60 13.59 -7.10
N ASP A 106 0.32 13.18 -7.96
CA ASP A 106 0.02 13.07 -9.39
C ASP A 106 -1.02 11.99 -9.63
N LEU A 107 -0.92 10.86 -8.94
CA LEU A 107 -1.91 9.80 -9.09
C LEU A 107 -3.28 10.26 -8.58
N ARG A 108 -3.30 10.96 -7.45
CA ARG A 108 -4.54 11.48 -6.89
C ARG A 108 -5.21 12.48 -7.82
N ALA A 109 -4.39 13.26 -8.53
CA ALA A 109 -4.88 14.30 -9.42
C ALA A 109 -5.10 13.84 -10.87
N ALA A 110 -4.98 12.53 -11.12
CA ALA A 110 -5.01 12.00 -12.48
C ALA A 110 -6.39 12.06 -13.15
N GLY A 111 -7.44 12.39 -12.39
CA GLY A 111 -8.78 12.44 -12.96
C GLY A 111 -9.54 11.13 -12.86
N LEU A 112 -9.01 10.18 -12.09
CA LEU A 112 -9.73 8.94 -11.82
C LEU A 112 -10.73 9.17 -10.69
N ARG A 113 -11.87 8.48 -10.77
CA ARG A 113 -12.87 8.56 -9.71
C ARG A 113 -12.41 7.67 -8.56
N THR A 114 -12.35 8.23 -7.36
CA THR A 114 -11.93 7.49 -6.18
C THR A 114 -12.91 7.69 -5.04
N TYR A 115 -12.95 6.72 -4.14
CA TYR A 115 -13.65 6.89 -2.88
C TYR A 115 -12.85 7.83 -1.99
N ALA A 116 -13.51 8.42 -1.00
CA ALA A 116 -12.82 9.27 -0.04
C ALA A 116 -11.89 8.44 0.83
N ALA A 117 -10.70 8.98 1.12
CA ALA A 117 -9.77 8.34 2.00
C ALA A 117 -10.14 8.60 3.46
N ARG A 118 -9.87 7.62 4.32
CA ARG A 118 -10.14 7.74 5.76
C ARG A 118 -8.96 8.34 6.51
N PHE A 119 -7.76 8.26 5.91
CA PHE A 119 -6.52 8.67 6.56
C PHE A 119 -5.68 9.51 5.62
N PRO A 120 -4.85 10.43 6.15
CA PRO A 120 -3.88 11.11 5.30
C PRO A 120 -2.87 10.13 4.74
N PHE A 121 -2.16 10.55 3.70
CA PHE A 121 -1.19 9.69 3.03
C PHE A 121 -0.16 9.17 4.02
N THR A 122 -0.13 7.87 4.20
CA THR A 122 0.74 7.19 5.16
C THR A 122 1.36 5.97 4.48
N PRO A 123 2.39 6.19 3.65
CA PRO A 123 2.98 5.09 2.88
C PRO A 123 3.71 4.12 3.79
N HIS A 124 3.55 2.85 3.53
CA HIS A 124 4.14 1.80 4.35
C HIS A 124 4.07 0.45 3.66
N VAL A 125 4.87 -0.48 4.15
CA VAL A 125 4.73 -1.89 3.83
C VAL A 125 4.31 -2.61 5.11
N THR A 126 3.26 -3.39 5.04
CA THR A 126 2.72 -4.09 6.21
C THR A 126 3.51 -5.36 6.47
N LEU A 127 3.99 -5.52 7.69
CA LEU A 127 4.67 -6.73 8.13
C LEU A 127 3.70 -7.73 8.72
N THR A 128 2.79 -7.28 9.58
CA THR A 128 1.74 -8.12 10.16
C THR A 128 0.44 -7.34 10.22
N MET A 129 -0.66 -7.99 9.97
CA MET A 129 -1.97 -7.36 9.95
C MET A 129 -2.98 -8.08 10.80
N TYR A 130 -2.91 -9.39 10.84
CA TYR A 130 -3.88 -10.20 11.56
C TYR A 130 -3.27 -10.69 12.87
N PRO A 131 -3.95 -10.49 13.99
CA PRO A 131 -3.39 -10.96 15.27
C PRO A 131 -3.29 -12.48 15.31
N PRO A 132 -2.36 -13.03 16.11
CA PRO A 132 -2.27 -14.45 16.29
C PRO A 132 -3.56 -15.03 16.84
N LEU A 133 -3.93 -16.23 16.38
CA LEU A 133 -5.21 -16.80 16.75
C LEU A 133 -5.20 -17.43 18.13
N THR A 134 -4.03 -17.83 18.63
CA THR A 134 -3.99 -18.60 19.87
C THR A 134 -3.66 -17.80 21.10
N ARG A 135 -2.73 -16.87 20.98
CA ARG A 135 -2.20 -16.20 22.15
C ARG A 135 -3.24 -15.44 22.93
N GLU A 136 -4.05 -14.71 22.25
CA GLU A 136 -4.99 -13.89 22.96
C GLU A 136 -6.15 -14.70 23.53
N ARG A 137 -6.25 -15.98 23.21
CA ARG A 137 -7.28 -16.80 23.81
C ARG A 137 -6.81 -17.45 25.09
N GLU A 138 -5.55 -17.38 25.35
CA GLU A 138 -5.00 -17.95 26.57
C GLU A 138 -4.88 -16.86 27.63
#